data_f2a832d64cb01dd6edc2f9bbbc9a515a
#
_entry.id   f2a832d64cb01dd6edc2f9bbbc9a515a
#
_cell.length_a   1.000
_cell.length_b   1.000
_cell.length_c   1.000
_cell.angle_alpha   90.00
_cell.angle_beta   90.00
_cell.angle_gamma   90.00
#
_symmetry.space_group_name_H-M   'P 1'
#
loop_
_entity.id
_entity.type
_entity.pdbx_description
1 polymer ?
#
loop_
_entity_poly.entity_id
_entity_poly.type
_entity_poly.pdbx_seq_one_letter_code
_entity_poly.pdbx_strand_id
1 'polypeptide(L)'
;MPYLFTSESVSEGHPDKVADQISDALIDYFLAYDPNSKVACETLVTTGQVVLAGEVKSEAYLDVQDIAREVIKKIGYTKSEYMFEANSCGIFSAIHEQSSDINQGVERKKKEDQGAGDQGMMFGYATNETDNYMPLPLDLAHLLLREMSIIRREEKVMTYLRPDAKSQVTIEYSDDNKPQRIDAIVISTQHDDFDKDAIMLKKIKDDVIGIVVPRVMKKLPKRVQKLFNTEIKYFVNPTGKFVIGGPHGDTGLTGRKIIVDTYGGKGAHGGGAFSGKDPSKVDRSAAYATRHIAKNMVAAGICDEVLVQVAYAIGVAKPVGLYVNTYNTAKVKLTDGEIAKKIEKIFDMRPYFIEERFKLRTPIYSETAAYGHMGREPKIVEKIFNKGRKNEKKVKVELFPWEKLNYVDELKKVFKV
;
A
#
# COMPACT_ATOMS: atom_id res chain seq x y z
N MET A 1 -21.61 16.49 17.92
CA MET A 1 -22.04 17.04 16.61
C MET A 1 -21.40 16.21 15.51
N PRO A 2 -22.09 15.93 14.41
CA PRO A 2 -21.51 15.21 13.27
C PRO A 2 -20.23 15.92 12.78
N TYR A 3 -19.27 15.15 12.27
CA TYR A 3 -18.02 15.69 11.78
C TYR A 3 -17.66 15.10 10.41
N LEU A 4 -16.84 15.80 9.65
CA LEU A 4 -16.34 15.34 8.34
C LEU A 4 -14.94 14.77 8.49
N PHE A 5 -14.69 13.61 7.88
CA PHE A 5 -13.37 13.02 7.76
C PHE A 5 -13.07 12.68 6.31
N THR A 6 -11.85 12.96 5.88
CA THR A 6 -11.41 12.83 4.48
C THR A 6 -10.17 11.95 4.39
N SER A 7 -10.16 11.05 3.41
CA SER A 7 -8.96 10.34 2.99
C SER A 7 -8.77 10.46 1.48
N GLU A 8 -7.54 10.27 1.04
CA GLU A 8 -7.17 10.33 -0.38
C GLU A 8 -6.44 9.07 -0.84
N SER A 9 -6.44 8.86 -2.14
CA SER A 9 -5.65 7.84 -2.82
C SER A 9 -5.07 8.38 -4.11
N VAL A 10 -4.03 7.71 -4.61
CA VAL A 10 -3.44 7.98 -5.91
C VAL A 10 -3.37 6.69 -6.74
N SER A 11 -3.44 6.83 -8.07
CA SER A 11 -3.40 5.69 -8.99
C SER A 11 -1.99 5.10 -9.10
N GLU A 12 -1.91 3.93 -9.71
CA GLU A 12 -0.64 3.29 -10.07
C GLU A 12 0.25 4.14 -11.00
N GLY A 13 -0.35 5.07 -11.75
CA GLY A 13 0.37 5.98 -12.65
C GLY A 13 0.81 7.29 -12.00
N HIS A 14 0.45 7.55 -10.74
CA HIS A 14 0.96 8.70 -10.00
C HIS A 14 2.50 8.61 -9.87
N PRO A 15 3.27 9.70 -10.07
CA PRO A 15 4.73 9.66 -10.07
C PRO A 15 5.34 8.92 -8.88
N ASP A 16 4.91 9.22 -7.65
CA ASP A 16 5.42 8.54 -6.46
C ASP A 16 5.08 7.04 -6.46
N LYS A 17 3.91 6.65 -6.99
CA LYS A 17 3.54 5.22 -7.08
C LYS A 17 4.23 4.50 -8.23
N VAL A 18 4.63 5.19 -9.28
CA VAL A 18 5.53 4.65 -10.31
C VAL A 18 6.88 4.31 -9.66
N ALA A 19 7.44 5.23 -8.86
CA ALA A 19 8.67 5.03 -8.13
C ALA A 19 8.59 3.84 -7.15
N ASP A 20 7.52 3.76 -6.35
CA ASP A 20 7.28 2.65 -5.42
C ASP A 20 7.18 1.30 -6.14
N GLN A 21 6.47 1.24 -7.27
CA GLN A 21 6.32 0.00 -8.04
C GLN A 21 7.63 -0.47 -8.67
N ILE A 22 8.50 0.45 -9.12
CA ILE A 22 9.83 0.10 -9.62
C ILE A 22 10.69 -0.45 -8.48
N SER A 23 10.73 0.24 -7.34
CA SER A 23 11.49 -0.19 -6.17
C SER A 23 11.05 -1.56 -5.66
N ASP A 24 9.74 -1.82 -5.55
CA ASP A 24 9.22 -3.11 -5.09
C ASP A 24 9.37 -4.24 -6.13
N ALA A 25 9.38 -3.92 -7.42
CA ALA A 25 9.73 -4.90 -8.45
C ALA A 25 11.19 -5.36 -8.30
N LEU A 26 12.12 -4.44 -8.01
CA LEU A 26 13.52 -4.81 -7.74
C LEU A 26 13.62 -5.74 -6.52
N ILE A 27 12.91 -5.45 -5.42
CA ILE A 27 12.83 -6.36 -4.26
C ILE A 27 12.38 -7.76 -4.68
N ASP A 28 11.29 -7.85 -5.45
CA ASP A 28 10.74 -9.13 -5.87
C ASP A 28 11.71 -9.92 -6.75
N TYR A 29 12.39 -9.26 -7.68
CA TYR A 29 13.38 -9.92 -8.52
C TYR A 29 14.57 -10.40 -7.71
N PHE A 30 15.13 -9.59 -6.79
CA PHE A 30 16.21 -10.03 -5.93
C PHE A 30 15.81 -11.23 -5.08
N LEU A 31 14.67 -11.17 -4.39
CA LEU A 31 14.19 -12.26 -3.55
C LEU A 31 13.80 -13.52 -4.35
N ALA A 32 13.36 -13.37 -5.59
CA ALA A 32 13.06 -14.51 -6.45
C ALA A 32 14.32 -15.33 -6.76
N TYR A 33 15.48 -14.69 -6.94
CA TYR A 33 16.74 -15.40 -7.28
C TYR A 33 17.61 -15.70 -6.06
N ASP A 34 17.58 -14.81 -5.04
CA ASP A 34 18.27 -15.01 -3.77
C ASP A 34 17.38 -14.57 -2.59
N PRO A 35 16.72 -15.50 -1.87
CA PRO A 35 15.87 -15.19 -0.73
C PRO A 35 16.61 -14.49 0.42
N ASN A 36 17.95 -14.56 0.47
CA ASN A 36 18.76 -13.91 1.49
C ASN A 36 19.14 -12.46 1.14
N SER A 37 18.75 -11.98 -0.02
CA SER A 37 19.04 -10.62 -0.46
C SER A 37 18.69 -9.58 0.61
N LYS A 38 19.59 -8.61 0.77
CA LYS A 38 19.36 -7.37 1.53
C LYS A 38 19.26 -6.25 0.52
N VAL A 39 18.16 -5.54 0.54
CA VAL A 39 17.83 -4.53 -0.48
C VAL A 39 17.24 -3.30 0.18
N ALA A 40 17.82 -2.16 -0.12
CA ALA A 40 17.27 -0.83 0.15
C ALA A 40 17.42 -0.04 -1.14
N CYS A 41 16.39 -0.05 -1.99
CA CYS A 41 16.40 0.62 -3.30
C CYS A 41 15.33 1.68 -3.37
N GLU A 42 15.74 2.89 -3.67
CA GLU A 42 14.87 4.03 -3.90
C GLU A 42 14.89 4.41 -5.38
N THR A 43 13.77 4.92 -5.85
CA THR A 43 13.59 5.33 -7.23
C THR A 43 13.13 6.78 -7.28
N LEU A 44 13.76 7.58 -8.16
CA LEU A 44 13.27 8.87 -8.59
C LEU A 44 12.79 8.74 -10.04
N VAL A 45 11.61 9.29 -10.34
CA VAL A 45 11.08 9.41 -11.70
C VAL A 45 10.76 10.86 -12.02
N THR A 46 11.09 11.30 -13.22
CA THR A 46 10.78 12.65 -13.73
C THR A 46 10.67 12.60 -15.24
N THR A 47 10.48 13.73 -15.92
CA THR A 47 10.38 13.80 -17.38
C THR A 47 11.50 13.01 -18.06
N GLY A 48 11.14 11.95 -18.76
CA GLY A 48 12.06 11.13 -19.56
C GLY A 48 13.17 10.41 -18.78
N GLN A 49 13.14 10.39 -17.45
CA GLN A 49 14.24 9.87 -16.63
C GLN A 49 13.78 9.04 -15.44
N VAL A 50 14.57 8.03 -15.11
CA VAL A 50 14.49 7.22 -13.89
C VAL A 50 15.87 7.12 -13.28
N VAL A 51 15.98 7.35 -11.97
CA VAL A 51 17.21 7.13 -11.19
C VAL A 51 16.92 6.08 -10.14
N LEU A 52 17.69 5.00 -10.17
CA LEU A 52 17.68 3.93 -9.17
C LEU A 52 18.88 4.11 -8.26
N ALA A 53 18.67 4.24 -6.96
CA ALA A 53 19.73 4.44 -5.98
C ALA A 53 19.52 3.55 -4.76
N GLY A 54 20.60 3.26 -4.02
CA GLY A 54 20.53 2.50 -2.78
C GLY A 54 21.56 1.38 -2.68
N GLU A 55 21.34 0.47 -1.75
CA GLU A 55 22.28 -0.58 -1.41
C GLU A 55 21.67 -1.97 -1.57
N VAL A 56 22.46 -2.88 -2.14
CA VAL A 56 22.07 -4.29 -2.34
C VAL A 56 23.20 -5.21 -1.92
N LYS A 57 22.86 -6.27 -1.16
CA LYS A 57 23.71 -7.43 -0.93
C LYS A 57 22.95 -8.66 -1.42
N SER A 58 23.37 -9.26 -2.52
CA SER A 58 22.68 -10.39 -3.14
C SER A 58 23.64 -11.20 -4.03
N GLU A 59 23.40 -12.49 -4.13
CA GLU A 59 24.05 -13.37 -5.11
C GLU A 59 23.37 -13.27 -6.50
N ALA A 60 22.23 -12.60 -6.60
CA ALA A 60 21.48 -12.45 -7.85
C ALA A 60 22.09 -11.34 -8.73
N TYR A 61 22.37 -11.65 -9.98
CA TYR A 61 22.67 -10.64 -11.01
C TYR A 61 21.41 -10.29 -11.79
N LEU A 62 21.02 -9.02 -11.80
CA LEU A 62 19.79 -8.53 -12.42
C LEU A 62 20.06 -7.37 -13.37
N ASP A 63 19.33 -7.34 -14.49
CA ASP A 63 19.21 -6.14 -15.31
C ASP A 63 18.13 -5.22 -14.72
N VAL A 64 18.56 -4.31 -13.84
CA VAL A 64 17.65 -3.40 -13.12
C VAL A 64 16.96 -2.40 -14.05
N GLN A 65 17.59 -2.08 -15.21
CA GLN A 65 17.00 -1.17 -16.20
C GLN A 65 15.83 -1.86 -16.92
N ASP A 66 16.00 -3.11 -17.33
CA ASP A 66 14.92 -3.87 -17.95
C ASP A 66 13.73 -4.06 -17.02
N ILE A 67 13.99 -4.35 -15.73
CA ILE A 67 12.94 -4.47 -14.72
C ILE A 67 12.15 -3.16 -14.59
N ALA A 68 12.83 -2.02 -14.51
CA ALA A 68 12.16 -0.72 -14.45
C ALA A 68 11.31 -0.46 -15.70
N ARG A 69 11.81 -0.78 -16.91
CA ARG A 69 11.05 -0.64 -18.16
C ARG A 69 9.80 -1.53 -18.18
N GLU A 70 9.90 -2.77 -17.71
CA GLU A 70 8.74 -3.68 -17.60
C GLU A 70 7.65 -3.09 -16.70
N VAL A 71 8.03 -2.48 -15.57
CA VAL A 71 7.09 -1.83 -14.66
C VAL A 71 6.43 -0.62 -15.32
N ILE A 72 7.20 0.27 -15.93
CA ILE A 72 6.69 1.48 -16.62
C ILE A 72 5.68 1.07 -17.72
N LYS A 73 6.03 0.03 -18.51
CA LYS A 73 5.15 -0.53 -19.56
C LYS A 73 3.86 -1.10 -18.96
N LYS A 74 3.97 -1.88 -17.87
CA LYS A 74 2.82 -2.49 -17.17
C LYS A 74 1.86 -1.44 -16.62
N ILE A 75 2.36 -0.32 -16.12
CA ILE A 75 1.54 0.81 -15.65
C ILE A 75 0.75 1.42 -16.80
N GLY A 76 1.33 1.47 -18.01
CA GLY A 76 0.67 2.00 -19.20
C GLY A 76 1.33 3.27 -19.76
N TYR A 77 2.54 3.61 -19.33
CA TYR A 77 3.35 4.64 -19.96
C TYR A 77 4.07 4.05 -21.17
N THR A 78 3.36 4.02 -22.30
CA THR A 78 3.77 3.35 -23.54
C THR A 78 3.82 4.24 -24.76
N LYS A 79 3.47 5.53 -24.62
CA LYS A 79 3.42 6.50 -25.72
C LYS A 79 4.41 7.63 -25.47
N SER A 80 5.19 7.97 -26.50
CA SER A 80 6.20 9.03 -26.45
C SER A 80 5.62 10.41 -26.08
N GLU A 81 4.36 10.67 -26.46
CA GLU A 81 3.65 11.91 -26.12
C GLU A 81 3.45 12.13 -24.61
N TYR A 82 3.60 11.09 -23.79
CA TYR A 82 3.57 11.21 -22.33
C TYR A 82 4.87 11.79 -21.77
N MET A 83 5.91 12.00 -22.60
CA MET A 83 7.24 12.49 -22.24
C MET A 83 7.90 11.70 -21.09
N PHE A 84 7.36 10.53 -20.80
CA PHE A 84 7.84 9.49 -19.91
C PHE A 84 7.24 8.16 -20.40
N GLU A 85 8.07 7.28 -20.97
CA GLU A 85 7.58 5.99 -21.50
C GLU A 85 8.66 4.90 -21.44
N ALA A 86 8.23 3.65 -21.47
CA ALA A 86 9.04 2.49 -21.17
C ALA A 86 10.30 2.31 -22.07
N ASN A 87 10.23 2.68 -23.36
CA ASN A 87 11.32 2.41 -24.28
C ASN A 87 12.34 3.56 -24.36
N SER A 88 11.91 4.81 -24.16
CA SER A 88 12.73 6.00 -24.37
C SER A 88 13.26 6.65 -23.12
N CYS A 89 12.71 6.35 -21.92
CA CYS A 89 13.26 6.88 -20.66
C CYS A 89 14.75 6.52 -20.49
N GLY A 90 15.56 7.51 -20.12
CA GLY A 90 16.90 7.27 -19.59
C GLY A 90 16.79 6.64 -18.20
N ILE A 91 17.46 5.50 -17.98
CA ILE A 91 17.47 4.83 -16.68
C ILE A 91 18.91 4.77 -16.16
N PHE A 92 19.13 5.47 -15.04
CA PHE A 92 20.43 5.56 -14.37
C PHE A 92 20.41 4.68 -13.12
N SER A 93 21.47 3.91 -12.90
CA SER A 93 21.62 3.11 -11.69
C SER A 93 22.83 3.60 -10.89
N ALA A 94 22.57 3.97 -9.64
CA ALA A 94 23.54 4.28 -8.60
C ALA A 94 23.39 3.32 -7.42
N ILE A 95 23.05 2.05 -7.71
CA ILE A 95 22.97 0.98 -6.73
C ILE A 95 24.38 0.47 -6.45
N HIS A 96 24.74 0.38 -5.18
CA HIS A 96 26.05 -0.13 -4.74
C HIS A 96 25.89 -1.22 -3.68
N GLU A 97 27.00 -1.82 -3.24
CA GLU A 97 27.01 -2.87 -2.22
C GLU A 97 26.68 -2.30 -0.84
N GLN A 98 25.92 -3.05 -0.04
CA GLN A 98 25.54 -2.65 1.32
C GLN A 98 26.76 -2.57 2.23
N SER A 99 26.82 -1.50 3.08
CA SER A 99 27.86 -1.31 4.09
C SER A 99 27.94 -2.48 5.07
N SER A 100 29.16 -2.95 5.33
CA SER A 100 29.44 -3.99 6.33
C SER A 100 29.01 -3.59 7.74
N ASP A 101 29.05 -2.29 8.08
CA ASP A 101 28.74 -1.78 9.42
C ASP A 101 27.26 -1.93 9.77
N ILE A 102 26.37 -1.69 8.81
CA ILE A 102 24.91 -1.89 9.00
C ILE A 102 24.61 -3.37 9.21
N ASN A 103 25.28 -4.25 8.49
CA ASN A 103 25.02 -5.67 8.52
C ASN A 103 25.39 -6.32 9.87
N GLN A 104 26.37 -5.81 10.62
CA GLN A 104 26.79 -6.30 11.95
C GLN A 104 25.65 -6.26 12.98
N GLY A 105 24.74 -5.29 12.88
CA GLY A 105 23.58 -5.13 13.78
C GLY A 105 22.48 -6.15 13.51
N VAL A 106 22.33 -6.62 12.28
CA VAL A 106 21.21 -7.45 11.81
C VAL A 106 21.55 -8.93 11.86
N GLU A 107 22.72 -9.34 11.35
CA GLU A 107 23.14 -10.75 11.30
C GLU A 107 23.65 -11.23 12.64
N ARG A 108 23.16 -12.38 13.11
CA ARG A 108 23.55 -13.05 14.35
C ARG A 108 23.82 -14.51 14.09
N LYS A 109 24.61 -15.16 14.97
CA LYS A 109 24.93 -16.60 14.88
C LYS A 109 23.67 -17.47 14.88
N LYS A 110 22.65 -17.08 15.67
CA LYS A 110 21.34 -17.72 15.67
C LYS A 110 20.36 -16.79 14.94
N LYS A 111 19.62 -17.32 13.98
CA LYS A 111 18.62 -16.57 13.20
C LYS A 111 17.56 -15.90 14.08
N GLU A 112 17.16 -16.56 15.16
CA GLU A 112 16.18 -16.09 16.15
C GLU A 112 16.62 -14.83 16.90
N ASP A 113 17.92 -14.54 16.93
CA ASP A 113 18.51 -13.35 17.55
C ASP A 113 18.75 -12.21 16.54
N GLN A 114 18.21 -12.33 15.31
CA GLN A 114 18.26 -11.28 14.30
C GLN A 114 17.80 -9.95 14.91
N GLY A 115 18.70 -8.96 14.90
CA GLY A 115 18.39 -7.61 15.39
C GLY A 115 17.49 -6.86 14.41
N ALA A 116 16.79 -5.85 14.91
CA ALA A 116 16.09 -4.90 14.07
C ALA A 116 17.08 -4.11 13.19
N GLY A 117 16.79 -4.01 11.90
CA GLY A 117 17.66 -3.33 10.94
C GLY A 117 17.74 -1.81 11.14
N ASP A 118 16.82 -1.25 11.91
CA ASP A 118 16.78 0.16 12.30
C ASP A 118 16.04 0.34 13.63
N GLN A 119 16.19 1.51 14.24
CA GLN A 119 15.31 1.98 15.29
C GLN A 119 14.02 2.54 14.69
N GLY A 120 12.93 2.55 15.45
CA GLY A 120 11.69 3.20 15.00
C GLY A 120 10.45 2.69 15.73
N MET A 121 9.33 3.29 15.36
CA MET A 121 8.00 2.89 15.80
C MET A 121 7.13 2.59 14.60
N MET A 122 6.42 1.47 14.62
CA MET A 122 5.53 1.01 13.56
C MET A 122 4.14 0.83 14.10
N PHE A 123 3.16 1.10 13.25
CA PHE A 123 1.76 1.11 13.63
C PHE A 123 0.92 0.17 12.77
N GLY A 124 -0.03 -0.48 13.42
CA GLY A 124 -1.13 -1.20 12.79
C GLY A 124 -2.46 -0.64 13.27
N TYR A 125 -3.40 -0.50 12.37
CA TYR A 125 -4.75 -0.01 12.66
C TYR A 125 -5.78 -0.93 12.03
N ALA A 126 -6.94 -1.06 12.66
CA ALA A 126 -8.12 -1.71 12.13
C ALA A 126 -9.40 -1.11 12.72
N THR A 127 -10.46 -1.12 11.92
CA THR A 127 -11.81 -0.69 12.31
C THR A 127 -12.85 -1.61 11.68
N ASN A 128 -14.03 -1.72 12.27
CA ASN A 128 -15.13 -2.51 11.73
C ASN A 128 -16.01 -1.77 10.70
N GLU A 129 -15.55 -0.61 10.21
CA GLU A 129 -16.29 0.19 9.21
C GLU A 129 -16.50 -0.56 7.88
N THR A 130 -15.51 -1.34 7.49
CA THR A 130 -15.49 -2.11 6.23
C THR A 130 -15.24 -3.60 6.48
N ASP A 131 -15.59 -4.44 5.51
CA ASP A 131 -15.40 -5.89 5.61
C ASP A 131 -13.91 -6.31 5.59
N ASN A 132 -13.04 -5.45 5.05
CA ASN A 132 -11.59 -5.62 5.07
C ASN A 132 -10.91 -4.93 6.27
N TYR A 133 -11.70 -4.36 7.21
CA TYR A 133 -11.23 -3.70 8.43
C TYR A 133 -10.37 -2.46 8.18
N MET A 134 -10.69 -1.71 7.12
CA MET A 134 -10.03 -0.45 6.75
C MET A 134 -10.95 0.74 7.00
N PRO A 135 -10.38 1.96 7.16
CA PRO A 135 -11.17 3.18 7.16
C PRO A 135 -11.94 3.35 5.85
N LEU A 136 -13.24 3.56 5.94
CA LEU A 136 -14.13 3.62 4.78
C LEU A 136 -13.76 4.71 3.76
N PRO A 137 -13.35 5.94 4.14
CA PRO A 137 -12.98 6.96 3.15
C PRO A 137 -11.78 6.55 2.30
N LEU A 138 -10.77 5.92 2.92
CA LEU A 138 -9.60 5.44 2.20
C LEU A 138 -9.94 4.26 1.29
N ASP A 139 -10.71 3.29 1.80
CA ASP A 139 -11.11 2.11 1.02
C ASP A 139 -11.90 2.51 -0.24
N LEU A 140 -12.83 3.48 -0.11
CA LEU A 140 -13.55 4.04 -1.24
C LEU A 140 -12.64 4.81 -2.21
N ALA A 141 -11.69 5.59 -1.69
CA ALA A 141 -10.73 6.33 -2.52
C ALA A 141 -9.86 5.36 -3.36
N HIS A 142 -9.36 4.28 -2.75
CA HIS A 142 -8.64 3.21 -3.47
C HIS A 142 -9.53 2.53 -4.51
N LEU A 143 -10.77 2.19 -4.14
CA LEU A 143 -11.67 1.46 -5.02
C LEU A 143 -12.05 2.25 -6.27
N LEU A 144 -12.27 3.57 -6.14
CA LEU A 144 -12.53 4.47 -7.26
C LEU A 144 -11.38 4.43 -8.29
N LEU A 145 -10.14 4.57 -7.84
CA LEU A 145 -8.99 4.58 -8.74
C LEU A 145 -8.65 3.20 -9.31
N ARG A 146 -8.84 2.14 -8.53
CA ARG A 146 -8.71 0.77 -9.04
C ARG A 146 -9.72 0.50 -10.16
N GLU A 147 -10.95 0.97 -10.00
CA GLU A 147 -11.97 0.82 -11.04
C GLU A 147 -11.62 1.63 -12.30
N MET A 148 -11.16 2.86 -12.14
CA MET A 148 -10.69 3.67 -13.28
C MET A 148 -9.52 3.00 -14.00
N SER A 149 -8.58 2.38 -13.28
CA SER A 149 -7.49 1.63 -13.89
C SER A 149 -7.98 0.39 -14.67
N ILE A 150 -8.98 -0.31 -14.15
CA ILE A 150 -9.62 -1.43 -14.86
C ILE A 150 -10.28 -0.92 -16.15
N ILE A 151 -11.08 0.15 -16.06
CA ILE A 151 -11.75 0.77 -17.21
C ILE A 151 -10.74 1.17 -18.29
N ARG A 152 -9.62 1.82 -17.89
CA ARG A 152 -8.55 2.22 -18.81
C ARG A 152 -7.95 1.02 -19.55
N ARG A 153 -7.73 -0.11 -18.86
CA ARG A 153 -7.18 -1.34 -19.46
C ARG A 153 -8.17 -2.13 -20.29
N GLU A 154 -9.48 -1.98 -20.04
CA GLU A 154 -10.52 -2.59 -20.85
C GLU A 154 -10.62 -1.96 -22.26
N GLU A 155 -10.20 -0.71 -22.41
CA GLU A 155 -10.21 0.06 -23.67
C GLU A 155 -11.59 0.09 -24.38
N LYS A 156 -12.69 0.01 -23.60
CA LYS A 156 -14.06 -0.05 -24.12
C LYS A 156 -14.83 1.24 -23.92
N VAL A 157 -14.71 1.84 -22.75
CA VAL A 157 -15.33 3.10 -22.36
C VAL A 157 -14.29 3.97 -21.72
N MET A 158 -14.48 5.30 -21.71
CA MET A 158 -13.51 6.26 -21.19
C MET A 158 -12.09 6.03 -21.74
N THR A 159 -11.97 5.76 -23.04
CA THR A 159 -10.70 5.41 -23.71
C THR A 159 -9.65 6.51 -23.67
N TYR A 160 -10.07 7.72 -23.31
CA TYR A 160 -9.21 8.88 -23.11
C TYR A 160 -8.44 8.88 -21.78
N LEU A 161 -8.70 7.92 -20.87
CA LEU A 161 -8.00 7.87 -19.57
C LEU A 161 -6.52 7.55 -19.74
N ARG A 162 -5.68 8.32 -19.04
CA ARG A 162 -4.24 8.09 -18.88
C ARG A 162 -3.93 7.53 -17.50
N PRO A 163 -2.67 7.07 -17.23
CA PRO A 163 -2.36 6.33 -16.00
C PRO A 163 -2.47 7.12 -14.70
N ASP A 164 -2.19 8.44 -14.72
CA ASP A 164 -2.15 9.26 -13.51
C ASP A 164 -3.55 9.73 -13.09
N ALA A 165 -3.86 9.54 -11.81
CA ALA A 165 -5.10 10.02 -11.21
C ALA A 165 -4.98 10.11 -9.69
N LYS A 166 -5.82 10.96 -9.09
CA LYS A 166 -6.00 11.12 -7.63
C LYS A 166 -7.48 11.05 -7.29
N SER A 167 -7.80 10.52 -6.13
CA SER A 167 -9.16 10.54 -5.56
C SER A 167 -9.12 10.98 -4.12
N GLN A 168 -10.20 11.64 -3.68
CA GLN A 168 -10.42 11.99 -2.30
C GLN A 168 -11.88 11.76 -1.96
N VAL A 169 -12.15 11.14 -0.81
CA VAL A 169 -13.51 10.87 -0.33
C VAL A 169 -13.68 11.48 1.04
N THR A 170 -14.72 12.30 1.20
CA THR A 170 -15.14 12.89 2.47
C THR A 170 -16.42 12.24 2.94
N ILE A 171 -16.43 11.75 4.17
CA ILE A 171 -17.57 11.10 4.81
C ILE A 171 -17.96 11.89 6.05
N GLU A 172 -19.27 12.08 6.24
CA GLU A 172 -19.84 12.59 7.46
C GLU A 172 -20.04 11.43 8.45
N TYR A 173 -19.54 11.61 9.66
CA TYR A 173 -19.66 10.70 10.79
C TYR A 173 -20.54 11.27 11.88
N SER A 174 -21.28 10.41 12.56
CA SER A 174 -21.97 10.75 13.81
C SER A 174 -20.98 10.84 15.00
N ASP A 175 -21.47 11.34 16.15
CA ASP A 175 -20.67 11.46 17.38
C ASP A 175 -20.12 10.11 17.90
N ASP A 176 -20.76 9.01 17.54
CA ASP A 176 -20.34 7.64 17.88
C ASP A 176 -19.48 6.99 16.76
N ASN A 177 -18.84 7.81 15.93
CA ASN A 177 -17.92 7.39 14.85
C ASN A 177 -18.57 6.47 13.81
N LYS A 178 -19.87 6.62 13.51
CA LYS A 178 -20.57 5.85 12.48
C LYS A 178 -20.69 6.65 11.20
N PRO A 179 -20.30 6.09 10.02
CA PRO A 179 -20.47 6.79 8.75
C PRO A 179 -21.95 6.98 8.43
N GLN A 180 -22.34 8.23 8.09
CA GLN A 180 -23.74 8.63 7.83
C GLN A 180 -24.02 8.82 6.35
N ARG A 181 -23.14 9.52 5.64
CA ARG A 181 -23.24 9.79 4.19
C ARG A 181 -21.88 10.15 3.61
N ILE A 182 -21.76 9.99 2.33
CA ILE A 182 -20.65 10.55 1.55
C ILE A 182 -20.98 12.02 1.26
N ASP A 183 -20.16 12.95 1.76
CA ASP A 183 -20.34 14.38 1.54
C ASP A 183 -19.74 14.82 0.21
N ALA A 184 -18.51 14.37 -0.11
CA ALA A 184 -17.83 14.78 -1.32
C ALA A 184 -16.96 13.66 -1.91
N ILE A 185 -16.86 13.64 -3.23
CA ILE A 185 -15.91 12.83 -4.01
C ILE A 185 -15.15 13.76 -4.94
N VAL A 186 -13.82 13.80 -4.81
CA VAL A 186 -12.92 14.52 -5.70
C VAL A 186 -12.17 13.50 -6.55
N ILE A 187 -12.14 13.70 -7.87
CA ILE A 187 -11.32 12.91 -8.80
C ILE A 187 -10.58 13.87 -9.73
N SER A 188 -9.26 13.73 -9.74
CA SER A 188 -8.39 14.36 -10.74
C SER A 188 -7.77 13.26 -11.56
N THR A 189 -8.05 13.22 -12.86
CA THR A 189 -7.56 12.16 -13.75
C THR A 189 -6.91 12.74 -14.99
N GLN A 190 -5.73 12.24 -15.32
CA GLN A 190 -5.04 12.52 -16.57
C GLN A 190 -5.84 11.92 -17.73
N HIS A 191 -5.92 12.67 -18.84
CA HIS A 191 -6.70 12.27 -20.02
C HIS A 191 -6.04 12.77 -21.31
N ASP A 192 -6.42 12.18 -22.44
CA ASP A 192 -6.06 12.67 -23.76
C ASP A 192 -6.71 14.03 -24.02
N ASP A 193 -6.10 14.84 -24.89
CA ASP A 193 -6.66 16.08 -25.39
C ASP A 193 -7.55 15.75 -26.61
N PHE A 194 -8.83 15.38 -26.37
CA PHE A 194 -9.69 14.74 -27.35
C PHE A 194 -10.81 15.64 -27.87
N ASP A 195 -11.01 16.82 -27.29
CA ASP A 195 -12.04 17.79 -27.69
C ASP A 195 -11.76 19.18 -27.05
N LYS A 196 -12.64 20.16 -27.26
CA LYS A 196 -12.57 21.45 -26.57
C LYS A 196 -12.71 21.28 -25.05
N ASP A 197 -11.97 22.07 -24.28
CA ASP A 197 -11.85 21.96 -22.83
C ASP A 197 -13.21 21.78 -22.11
N ALA A 198 -14.20 22.63 -22.41
CA ALA A 198 -15.51 22.55 -21.76
C ALA A 198 -16.28 21.25 -22.08
N ILE A 199 -16.11 20.71 -23.29
CA ILE A 199 -16.76 19.46 -23.73
C ILE A 199 -16.08 18.29 -23.04
N MET A 200 -14.73 18.26 -23.05
CA MET A 200 -13.93 17.22 -22.36
C MET A 200 -14.25 17.16 -20.88
N LEU A 201 -14.20 18.27 -20.17
CA LEU A 201 -14.43 18.34 -18.73
C LEU A 201 -15.83 17.88 -18.35
N LYS A 202 -16.85 18.32 -19.15
CA LYS A 202 -18.22 17.85 -18.96
C LYS A 202 -18.32 16.33 -19.16
N LYS A 203 -17.76 15.81 -20.25
CA LYS A 203 -17.79 14.39 -20.55
C LYS A 203 -17.10 13.57 -19.47
N ILE A 204 -15.89 13.96 -19.01
CA ILE A 204 -15.15 13.26 -17.97
C ILE A 204 -15.97 13.23 -16.67
N LYS A 205 -16.60 14.35 -16.31
CA LYS A 205 -17.45 14.42 -15.11
C LYS A 205 -18.68 13.51 -15.24
N ASP A 206 -19.38 13.56 -16.38
CA ASP A 206 -20.56 12.73 -16.62
C ASP A 206 -20.19 11.23 -16.61
N ASP A 207 -19.06 10.85 -17.20
CA ASP A 207 -18.57 9.46 -17.23
C ASP A 207 -18.12 8.98 -15.84
N VAL A 208 -17.48 9.82 -15.05
CA VAL A 208 -17.13 9.46 -13.65
C VAL A 208 -18.39 9.17 -12.84
N ILE A 209 -19.41 10.04 -12.93
CA ILE A 209 -20.67 9.89 -12.19
C ILE A 209 -21.51 8.73 -12.75
N GLY A 210 -21.57 8.58 -14.09
CA GLY A 210 -22.43 7.62 -14.76
C GLY A 210 -21.85 6.23 -14.97
N ILE A 211 -20.52 6.10 -14.94
CA ILE A 211 -19.82 4.82 -15.19
C ILE A 211 -19.00 4.37 -13.98
N VAL A 212 -18.06 5.20 -13.50
CA VAL A 212 -17.11 4.78 -12.43
C VAL A 212 -17.86 4.55 -11.13
N VAL A 213 -18.65 5.52 -10.66
CA VAL A 213 -19.37 5.43 -9.37
C VAL A 213 -20.34 4.24 -9.35
N PRO A 214 -21.20 3.99 -10.37
CA PRO A 214 -22.05 2.80 -10.39
C PRO A 214 -21.29 1.47 -10.40
N ARG A 215 -20.12 1.39 -11.08
CA ARG A 215 -19.28 0.19 -11.07
C ARG A 215 -18.68 -0.06 -9.69
N VAL A 216 -18.26 1.00 -8.99
CA VAL A 216 -17.79 0.92 -7.59
C VAL A 216 -18.91 0.49 -6.66
N MET A 217 -20.10 1.11 -6.75
CA MET A 217 -21.25 0.78 -5.91
C MET A 217 -21.63 -0.70 -6.00
N LYS A 218 -21.58 -1.31 -7.19
CA LYS A 218 -21.89 -2.74 -7.39
C LYS A 218 -20.96 -3.68 -6.61
N LYS A 219 -19.75 -3.23 -6.25
CA LYS A 219 -18.74 -4.01 -5.50
C LYS A 219 -18.86 -3.85 -3.99
N LEU A 220 -19.68 -2.89 -3.54
CA LEU A 220 -19.83 -2.54 -2.14
C LEU A 220 -20.98 -3.31 -1.47
N PRO A 221 -20.89 -3.60 -0.16
CA PRO A 221 -22.02 -4.15 0.58
C PRO A 221 -23.17 -3.13 0.67
N LYS A 222 -24.41 -3.62 0.77
CA LYS A 222 -25.62 -2.77 0.79
C LYS A 222 -25.58 -1.64 1.84
N ARG A 223 -24.94 -1.90 3.01
CA ARG A 223 -24.79 -0.88 4.05
C ARG A 223 -23.99 0.34 3.58
N VAL A 224 -22.94 0.12 2.77
CA VAL A 224 -22.11 1.20 2.23
C VAL A 224 -22.79 1.85 1.01
N GLN A 225 -23.49 1.06 0.16
CA GLN A 225 -24.25 1.62 -0.95
C GLN A 225 -25.26 2.68 -0.52
N LYS A 226 -25.87 2.52 0.67
CA LYS A 226 -26.83 3.50 1.23
C LYS A 226 -26.24 4.86 1.54
N LEU A 227 -24.90 4.96 1.68
CA LEU A 227 -24.21 6.23 1.90
C LEU A 227 -24.08 7.09 0.64
N PHE A 228 -24.29 6.46 -0.54
CA PHE A 228 -24.34 7.16 -1.83
C PHE A 228 -25.74 7.70 -2.03
N ASN A 229 -25.93 8.97 -1.69
CA ASN A 229 -27.19 9.68 -1.90
C ASN A 229 -27.07 10.73 -3.02
N THR A 230 -28.14 11.48 -3.29
CA THR A 230 -28.18 12.48 -4.34
C THR A 230 -27.49 13.79 -4.00
N GLU A 231 -27.02 13.96 -2.76
CA GLU A 231 -26.41 15.19 -2.24
C GLU A 231 -24.89 15.21 -2.32
N ILE A 232 -24.27 14.15 -2.89
CA ILE A 232 -22.83 14.07 -3.02
C ILE A 232 -22.29 15.19 -3.92
N LYS A 233 -21.32 15.94 -3.40
CA LYS A 233 -20.59 16.96 -4.16
C LYS A 233 -19.49 16.30 -4.98
N TYR A 234 -19.64 16.29 -6.31
CA TYR A 234 -18.63 15.76 -7.22
C TYR A 234 -17.73 16.86 -7.76
N PHE A 235 -16.43 16.76 -7.47
CA PHE A 235 -15.38 17.60 -8.02
C PHE A 235 -14.50 16.76 -8.95
N VAL A 236 -14.71 16.89 -10.27
CA VAL A 236 -13.96 16.13 -11.26
C VAL A 236 -13.12 17.10 -12.08
N ASN A 237 -11.80 16.93 -12.10
CA ASN A 237 -10.83 17.85 -12.69
C ASN A 237 -11.14 19.33 -12.40
N PRO A 238 -11.26 19.73 -11.12
CA PRO A 238 -11.78 21.06 -10.76
C PRO A 238 -10.88 22.23 -11.20
N THR A 239 -9.60 21.96 -11.49
CA THR A 239 -8.65 22.97 -12.00
C THR A 239 -8.67 23.12 -13.51
N GLY A 240 -9.43 22.30 -14.23
CA GLY A 240 -9.48 22.27 -15.69
C GLY A 240 -8.87 20.99 -16.28
N LYS A 241 -8.44 21.06 -17.55
CA LYS A 241 -7.86 19.90 -18.23
C LYS A 241 -6.58 19.40 -17.55
N PHE A 242 -6.40 18.09 -17.59
CA PHE A 242 -5.23 17.41 -16.99
C PHE A 242 -4.60 16.48 -18.04
N VAL A 243 -3.97 17.06 -19.05
CA VAL A 243 -3.28 16.34 -20.13
C VAL A 243 -1.82 16.06 -19.74
N ILE A 244 -1.13 17.05 -19.18
CA ILE A 244 0.23 16.90 -18.68
C ILE A 244 0.14 16.31 -17.26
N GLY A 245 0.64 15.09 -17.08
CA GLY A 245 0.60 14.37 -15.81
C GLY A 245 1.62 13.25 -15.78
N GLY A 246 1.54 12.41 -14.73
CA GLY A 246 2.55 11.40 -14.47
C GLY A 246 3.92 12.01 -14.21
N PRO A 247 5.03 11.27 -14.38
CA PRO A 247 6.40 11.78 -14.13
C PRO A 247 6.79 12.99 -14.99
N HIS A 248 6.07 13.30 -16.06
CA HIS A 248 6.26 14.52 -16.82
C HIS A 248 5.64 15.75 -16.14
N GLY A 249 4.54 15.55 -15.43
CA GLY A 249 3.86 16.64 -14.71
C GLY A 249 4.50 16.97 -13.36
N ASP A 250 4.98 15.96 -12.65
CA ASP A 250 5.60 16.09 -11.32
C ASP A 250 6.61 14.97 -11.08
N THR A 251 7.65 15.28 -10.29
CA THR A 251 8.68 14.30 -9.92
C THR A 251 8.16 13.35 -8.86
N GLY A 252 8.37 12.03 -9.05
CA GLY A 252 8.03 10.99 -8.09
C GLY A 252 9.25 10.43 -7.37
N LEU A 253 9.05 10.04 -6.12
CA LEU A 253 10.05 9.41 -5.27
C LEU A 253 9.42 8.26 -4.47
N THR A 254 10.21 7.20 -4.26
CA THR A 254 9.82 6.10 -3.37
C THR A 254 9.51 6.61 -1.97
N GLY A 255 8.40 6.13 -1.39
CA GLY A 255 8.04 6.40 0.00
C GLY A 255 7.41 7.76 0.28
N ARG A 256 6.90 8.47 -0.73
CA ARG A 256 6.22 9.77 -0.55
C ARG A 256 4.69 9.66 -0.43
N LYS A 257 4.13 8.45 -0.43
CA LYS A 257 2.67 8.20 -0.30
C LYS A 257 2.34 7.27 0.87
N ILE A 258 3.11 7.38 1.96
CA ILE A 258 3.03 6.48 3.13
C ILE A 258 1.65 6.49 3.82
N ILE A 259 0.93 7.60 3.80
CA ILE A 259 -0.42 7.69 4.37
C ILE A 259 -1.45 6.98 3.47
N VAL A 260 -1.30 7.10 2.14
CA VAL A 260 -2.10 6.35 1.15
C VAL A 260 -1.81 4.84 1.26
N ASP A 261 -0.57 4.48 1.53
CA ASP A 261 -0.13 3.08 1.67
C ASP A 261 -0.68 2.40 2.93
N THR A 262 -1.12 3.16 3.92
CA THR A 262 -1.54 2.67 5.24
C THR A 262 -3.02 2.92 5.52
N TYR A 263 -3.37 3.96 6.28
CA TYR A 263 -4.72 4.12 6.85
C TYR A 263 -5.40 5.46 6.52
N GLY A 264 -4.86 6.24 5.58
CA GLY A 264 -5.49 7.49 5.10
C GLY A 264 -5.65 8.57 6.17
N GLY A 265 -4.79 8.57 7.19
CA GLY A 265 -4.82 9.53 8.29
C GLY A 265 -5.68 9.10 9.49
N LYS A 266 -6.42 7.99 9.44
CA LYS A 266 -7.20 7.47 10.56
C LYS A 266 -6.30 6.80 11.62
N GLY A 267 -5.32 6.03 11.19
CA GLY A 267 -4.28 5.45 12.05
C GLY A 267 -2.99 6.26 11.98
N ALA A 268 -2.20 6.24 13.06
CA ALA A 268 -0.87 6.83 13.11
C ALA A 268 0.10 6.13 12.14
N HIS A 269 1.19 6.82 11.80
CA HIS A 269 2.28 6.29 10.98
C HIS A 269 3.64 6.63 11.61
N GLY A 270 4.59 5.70 11.55
CA GLY A 270 5.94 5.89 12.13
C GLY A 270 6.90 6.72 11.27
N GLY A 271 6.52 7.04 10.03
CA GLY A 271 7.31 7.84 9.10
C GLY A 271 8.16 7.04 8.11
N GLY A 272 8.43 5.75 8.38
CA GLY A 272 9.23 4.90 7.51
C GLY A 272 8.47 4.42 6.26
N ALA A 273 9.06 4.59 5.08
CA ALA A 273 8.53 4.04 3.83
C ALA A 273 8.60 2.51 3.82
N PHE A 274 7.69 1.86 3.07
CA PHE A 274 7.67 0.40 2.91
C PHE A 274 8.36 -0.03 1.62
N SER A 275 7.95 0.53 0.48
CA SER A 275 8.49 0.17 -0.83
C SER A 275 9.99 0.39 -0.90
N GLY A 276 10.68 -0.48 -1.63
CA GLY A 276 12.14 -0.46 -1.77
C GLY A 276 12.92 -1.11 -0.63
N LYS A 277 12.26 -1.60 0.42
CA LYS A 277 12.88 -2.23 1.60
C LYS A 277 12.61 -3.73 1.66
N ASP A 278 13.66 -4.55 1.82
CA ASP A 278 13.52 -5.98 2.13
C ASP A 278 12.97 -6.22 3.54
N PRO A 279 12.50 -7.44 3.88
CA PRO A 279 11.80 -7.71 5.13
C PRO A 279 12.66 -7.58 6.41
N SER A 280 13.98 -7.47 6.33
CA SER A 280 14.81 -7.19 7.51
C SER A 280 14.63 -5.77 8.05
N LYS A 281 14.07 -4.87 7.25
CA LYS A 281 13.73 -3.51 7.64
C LYS A 281 12.38 -3.52 8.36
N VAL A 282 12.42 -3.29 9.68
CA VAL A 282 11.25 -3.33 10.56
C VAL A 282 10.17 -2.29 10.20
N ASP A 283 10.53 -1.18 9.57
CA ASP A 283 9.58 -0.21 9.01
C ASP A 283 8.49 -0.90 8.20
N ARG A 284 8.86 -1.90 7.42
CA ARG A 284 7.93 -2.66 6.57
C ARG A 284 7.39 -3.89 7.30
N SER A 285 8.24 -4.78 7.75
CA SER A 285 7.84 -6.07 8.32
C SER A 285 7.02 -5.94 9.59
N ALA A 286 7.41 -5.06 10.50
CA ALA A 286 6.68 -4.85 11.75
C ALA A 286 5.39 -4.04 11.57
N ALA A 287 5.30 -3.14 10.56
CA ALA A 287 4.04 -2.50 10.20
C ALA A 287 3.02 -3.52 9.69
N TYR A 288 3.44 -4.51 8.91
CA TYR A 288 2.57 -5.62 8.52
C TYR A 288 2.14 -6.48 9.70
N ALA A 289 3.07 -6.75 10.64
CA ALA A 289 2.77 -7.54 11.83
C ALA A 289 1.80 -6.81 12.78
N THR A 290 1.95 -5.51 12.99
CA THR A 290 1.00 -4.72 13.79
C THR A 290 -0.36 -4.61 13.14
N ARG A 291 -0.43 -4.50 11.79
CA ARG A 291 -1.70 -4.58 11.05
C ARG A 291 -2.38 -5.93 11.28
N HIS A 292 -1.63 -7.02 11.20
CA HIS A 292 -2.16 -8.37 11.42
C HIS A 292 -2.78 -8.51 12.82
N ILE A 293 -2.11 -8.01 13.84
CA ILE A 293 -2.61 -7.97 15.22
C ILE A 293 -3.92 -7.17 15.29
N ALA A 294 -3.89 -5.91 14.83
CA ALA A 294 -5.04 -5.02 14.88
C ALA A 294 -6.27 -5.61 14.19
N LYS A 295 -6.08 -6.17 12.98
CA LYS A 295 -7.16 -6.78 12.20
C LYS A 295 -7.77 -7.99 12.92
N ASN A 296 -6.94 -8.88 13.46
CA ASN A 296 -7.41 -10.06 14.18
C ASN A 296 -8.12 -9.68 15.50
N MET A 297 -7.69 -8.60 16.19
CA MET A 297 -8.36 -8.12 17.40
C MET A 297 -9.78 -7.63 17.10
N VAL A 298 -9.97 -6.80 16.06
CA VAL A 298 -11.29 -6.31 15.66
C VAL A 298 -12.16 -7.48 15.16
N ALA A 299 -11.62 -8.36 14.34
CA ALA A 299 -12.33 -9.53 13.84
C ALA A 299 -12.74 -10.52 14.94
N ALA A 300 -11.94 -10.64 16.01
CA ALA A 300 -12.28 -11.43 17.20
C ALA A 300 -13.39 -10.80 18.06
N GLY A 301 -13.74 -9.53 17.82
CA GLY A 301 -14.74 -8.82 18.60
C GLY A 301 -14.22 -8.25 19.93
N ILE A 302 -12.91 -8.10 20.08
CA ILE A 302 -12.30 -7.51 21.28
C ILE A 302 -12.62 -6.01 21.38
N CYS A 303 -12.67 -5.32 20.22
CA CYS A 303 -12.98 -3.90 20.08
C CYS A 303 -13.54 -3.61 18.68
N ASP A 304 -14.11 -2.42 18.49
CA ASP A 304 -14.58 -1.98 17.15
C ASP A 304 -13.49 -1.25 16.37
N GLU A 305 -12.52 -0.67 17.08
CA GLU A 305 -11.41 0.10 16.51
C GLU A 305 -10.16 -0.11 17.37
N VAL A 306 -9.00 -0.21 16.75
CA VAL A 306 -7.73 -0.37 17.49
C VAL A 306 -6.53 0.15 16.74
N LEU A 307 -5.62 0.78 17.47
CA LEU A 307 -4.25 1.10 17.07
C LEU A 307 -3.28 0.22 17.88
N VAL A 308 -2.34 -0.41 17.19
CA VAL A 308 -1.25 -1.18 17.78
C VAL A 308 0.06 -0.53 17.38
N GLN A 309 0.92 -0.18 18.35
CA GLN A 309 2.26 0.31 18.10
C GLN A 309 3.29 -0.71 18.58
N VAL A 310 4.36 -0.88 17.82
CA VAL A 310 5.58 -1.57 18.25
C VAL A 310 6.79 -0.65 18.04
N ALA A 311 7.76 -0.71 18.94
CA ALA A 311 9.00 0.07 18.85
C ALA A 311 10.23 -0.82 18.95
N TYR A 312 11.28 -0.49 18.17
CA TYR A 312 12.55 -1.20 18.16
C TYR A 312 13.72 -0.26 18.41
N ALA A 313 14.79 -0.82 19.00
CA ALA A 313 16.13 -0.25 18.97
C ALA A 313 16.96 -1.00 17.91
N ILE A 314 17.79 -0.27 17.18
CA ILE A 314 18.67 -0.87 16.17
C ILE A 314 19.53 -2.00 16.74
N GLY A 315 19.65 -3.11 16.03
CA GLY A 315 20.44 -4.26 16.41
C GLY A 315 19.87 -5.09 17.56
N VAL A 316 18.70 -4.74 18.10
CA VAL A 316 18.02 -5.48 19.20
C VAL A 316 16.87 -6.28 18.63
N ALA A 317 16.81 -7.57 18.91
CA ALA A 317 15.76 -8.46 18.41
C ALA A 317 14.41 -8.22 19.10
N LYS A 318 14.43 -8.10 20.44
CA LYS A 318 13.19 -7.90 21.21
C LYS A 318 12.69 -6.46 21.06
N PRO A 319 11.39 -6.24 20.77
CA PRO A 319 10.81 -4.91 20.80
C PRO A 319 11.05 -4.19 22.14
N VAL A 320 11.24 -2.89 22.08
CA VAL A 320 11.35 -2.03 23.28
C VAL A 320 10.01 -1.91 23.98
N GLY A 321 8.91 -1.93 23.23
CA GLY A 321 7.55 -1.89 23.76
C GLY A 321 6.48 -2.20 22.72
N LEU A 322 5.33 -2.60 23.24
CA LEU A 322 4.09 -2.78 22.49
C LEU A 322 2.98 -1.98 23.19
N TYR A 323 2.31 -1.11 22.43
CA TYR A 323 1.22 -0.27 22.91
C TYR A 323 -0.06 -0.59 22.13
N VAL A 324 -1.19 -0.58 22.82
CA VAL A 324 -2.53 -0.78 22.25
C VAL A 324 -3.41 0.38 22.69
N ASN A 325 -4.23 0.91 21.76
CA ASN A 325 -5.28 1.87 22.04
C ASN A 325 -6.56 1.41 21.33
N THR A 326 -7.59 1.06 22.09
CA THR A 326 -8.89 0.63 21.56
C THR A 326 -9.86 1.78 21.34
N TYR A 327 -9.43 3.03 21.51
CA TYR A 327 -10.28 4.23 21.35
C TYR A 327 -11.58 4.17 22.17
N ASN A 328 -11.52 3.57 23.36
CA ASN A 328 -12.67 3.30 24.23
C ASN A 328 -13.76 2.39 23.62
N THR A 329 -13.43 1.62 22.57
CA THR A 329 -14.34 0.67 21.94
C THR A 329 -14.18 -0.77 22.42
N ALA A 330 -13.33 -1.01 23.45
CA ALA A 330 -13.11 -2.33 24.02
C ALA A 330 -14.43 -2.96 24.51
N LYS A 331 -14.66 -4.22 24.11
CA LYS A 331 -15.81 -5.04 24.51
C LYS A 331 -15.47 -6.01 25.65
N VAL A 332 -14.22 -6.00 26.07
CA VAL A 332 -13.69 -6.80 27.20
C VAL A 332 -13.47 -5.93 28.42
N LYS A 333 -13.61 -6.49 29.62
CA LYS A 333 -13.37 -5.79 30.88
C LYS A 333 -11.87 -5.77 31.23
N LEU A 334 -11.06 -5.20 30.32
CA LEU A 334 -9.62 -5.05 30.45
C LEU A 334 -9.20 -3.67 30.00
N THR A 335 -8.20 -3.10 30.62
CA THR A 335 -7.54 -1.88 30.16
C THR A 335 -6.70 -2.15 28.90
N ASP A 336 -6.42 -1.13 28.10
CA ASP A 336 -5.56 -1.26 26.91
C ASP A 336 -4.17 -1.83 27.27
N GLY A 337 -3.61 -1.48 28.44
CA GLY A 337 -2.35 -2.04 28.92
C GLY A 337 -2.42 -3.53 29.26
N GLU A 338 -3.54 -4.01 29.80
CA GLU A 338 -3.77 -5.44 30.05
C GLU A 338 -3.99 -6.21 28.73
N ILE A 339 -4.68 -5.59 27.77
CA ILE A 339 -4.82 -6.13 26.41
C ILE A 339 -3.45 -6.26 25.78
N ALA A 340 -2.62 -5.21 25.80
CA ALA A 340 -1.26 -5.22 25.24
C ALA A 340 -0.40 -6.36 25.80
N LYS A 341 -0.40 -6.58 27.14
CA LYS A 341 0.31 -7.67 27.79
C LYS A 341 -0.14 -9.07 27.34
N LYS A 342 -1.42 -9.25 27.03
CA LYS A 342 -1.94 -10.52 26.48
C LYS A 342 -1.51 -10.71 25.02
N ILE A 343 -1.59 -9.64 24.21
CA ILE A 343 -1.15 -9.64 22.81
C ILE A 343 0.34 -9.98 22.68
N GLU A 344 1.18 -9.39 23.52
CA GLU A 344 2.63 -9.66 23.54
C GLU A 344 2.98 -11.14 23.80
N LYS A 345 2.13 -11.88 24.54
CA LYS A 345 2.32 -13.31 24.77
C LYS A 345 1.90 -14.19 23.60
N ILE A 346 1.00 -13.70 22.73
CA ILE A 346 0.47 -14.46 21.59
C ILE A 346 1.34 -14.22 20.35
N PHE A 347 1.80 -12.98 20.14
CA PHE A 347 2.51 -12.58 18.95
C PHE A 347 3.99 -12.30 19.24
N ASP A 348 4.86 -13.20 18.80
CA ASP A 348 6.29 -12.91 18.82
C ASP A 348 6.63 -11.85 17.75
N MET A 349 7.04 -10.67 18.23
CA MET A 349 7.33 -9.52 17.39
C MET A 349 8.83 -9.34 17.10
N ARG A 350 9.67 -10.34 17.38
CA ARG A 350 11.06 -10.33 16.94
C ARG A 350 11.14 -10.41 15.41
N PRO A 351 12.05 -9.68 14.73
CA PRO A 351 12.10 -9.59 13.26
C PRO A 351 12.09 -10.94 12.55
N TYR A 352 12.92 -11.89 12.99
CA TYR A 352 12.97 -13.25 12.44
C TYR A 352 11.59 -13.94 12.45
N PHE A 353 10.86 -13.88 13.56
CA PHE A 353 9.55 -14.54 13.69
C PHE A 353 8.46 -13.85 12.86
N ILE A 354 8.58 -12.54 12.61
CA ILE A 354 7.71 -11.83 11.69
C ILE A 354 7.96 -12.30 10.26
N GLU A 355 9.22 -12.38 9.84
CA GLU A 355 9.60 -12.85 8.49
C GLU A 355 9.10 -14.28 8.25
N GLU A 356 9.29 -15.20 9.22
CA GLU A 356 8.82 -16.60 9.12
C GLU A 356 7.29 -16.70 9.09
N ARG A 357 6.59 -15.96 9.97
CA ARG A 357 5.12 -15.97 10.08
C ARG A 357 4.44 -15.64 8.76
N PHE A 358 4.97 -14.67 8.04
CA PHE A 358 4.40 -14.18 6.79
C PHE A 358 5.17 -14.62 5.55
N LYS A 359 6.24 -15.41 5.70
CA LYS A 359 7.12 -15.84 4.59
C LYS A 359 7.62 -14.65 3.77
N LEU A 360 8.06 -13.60 4.46
CA LEU A 360 8.41 -12.32 3.83
C LEU A 360 9.63 -12.40 2.91
N ARG A 361 10.44 -13.45 2.98
CA ARG A 361 11.57 -13.65 2.08
C ARG A 361 11.16 -14.26 0.73
N THR A 362 9.95 -14.00 0.31
CA THR A 362 9.40 -14.39 -0.99
C THR A 362 8.98 -13.16 -1.81
N PRO A 363 8.91 -13.25 -3.15
CA PRO A 363 8.62 -12.10 -4.00
C PRO A 363 7.13 -11.74 -4.00
N ILE A 364 6.70 -11.01 -2.96
CA ILE A 364 5.29 -10.63 -2.70
C ILE A 364 5.04 -9.12 -2.69
N TYR A 365 6.01 -8.31 -3.11
CA TYR A 365 6.04 -6.87 -2.86
C TYR A 365 5.49 -6.01 -3.99
N SER A 366 5.66 -6.38 -5.25
CA SER A 366 5.17 -5.59 -6.40
C SER A 366 3.66 -5.29 -6.32
N GLU A 367 2.86 -6.20 -5.79
CA GLU A 367 1.41 -6.04 -5.67
C GLU A 367 1.00 -5.13 -4.51
N THR A 368 1.92 -4.80 -3.60
CA THR A 368 1.65 -3.88 -2.49
C THR A 368 1.82 -2.42 -2.87
N ALA A 369 2.65 -2.16 -3.87
CA ALA A 369 3.14 -0.83 -4.22
C ALA A 369 2.09 0.13 -4.82
N ALA A 370 0.85 -0.31 -5.03
CA ALA A 370 -0.25 0.53 -5.50
C ALA A 370 -1.56 0.18 -4.81
N TYR A 371 -2.39 1.20 -4.54
CA TYR A 371 -3.71 1.06 -3.89
C TYR A 371 -3.66 0.47 -2.47
N GLY A 372 -2.63 0.80 -1.70
CA GLY A 372 -2.46 0.44 -0.30
C GLY A 372 -1.85 -0.94 -0.05
N HIS A 373 -1.05 -1.02 1.01
CA HIS A 373 -0.44 -2.26 1.50
C HIS A 373 -1.40 -3.05 2.40
N MET A 374 -2.47 -2.40 2.89
CA MET A 374 -3.43 -2.96 3.85
C MET A 374 -4.81 -3.10 3.20
N GLY A 375 -5.68 -3.89 3.83
CA GLY A 375 -7.06 -4.08 3.37
C GLY A 375 -7.19 -4.93 2.10
N ARG A 376 -6.19 -5.74 1.77
CA ARG A 376 -6.14 -6.60 0.59
C ARG A 376 -6.54 -8.05 0.95
N GLU A 377 -6.96 -8.81 -0.06
CA GLU A 377 -7.26 -10.23 0.14
C GLU A 377 -6.00 -11.09 0.02
N PRO A 378 -5.73 -11.97 1.01
CA PRO A 378 -4.69 -13.01 0.88
C PRO A 378 -5.02 -13.94 -0.28
N LYS A 379 -4.06 -14.17 -1.18
CA LYS A 379 -4.25 -15.09 -2.30
C LYS A 379 -2.94 -15.74 -2.73
N ILE A 380 -3.03 -16.97 -3.19
CA ILE A 380 -1.90 -17.71 -3.77
C ILE A 380 -1.84 -17.42 -5.27
N VAL A 381 -0.67 -17.01 -5.74
CA VAL A 381 -0.41 -16.74 -7.17
C VAL A 381 0.89 -17.39 -7.62
N GLU A 382 1.02 -17.65 -8.91
CA GLU A 382 2.30 -17.98 -9.55
C GLU A 382 2.86 -16.72 -10.21
N LYS A 383 4.09 -16.36 -9.86
CA LYS A 383 4.83 -15.24 -10.46
C LYS A 383 5.91 -15.80 -11.38
N ILE A 384 6.10 -15.18 -12.53
CA ILE A 384 7.10 -15.57 -13.52
C ILE A 384 8.08 -14.43 -13.68
N PHE A 385 9.35 -14.68 -13.40
CA PHE A 385 10.46 -13.75 -13.53
C PHE A 385 11.29 -14.09 -14.76
N ASN A 386 11.77 -13.06 -15.47
CA ASN A 386 12.53 -13.21 -16.73
C ASN A 386 11.83 -14.12 -17.76
N LYS A 387 10.52 -13.91 -17.95
CA LYS A 387 9.68 -14.70 -18.85
C LYS A 387 10.29 -14.77 -20.26
N GLY A 388 10.46 -15.99 -20.78
CA GLY A 388 11.02 -16.24 -22.09
C GLY A 388 12.55 -16.11 -22.18
N ARG A 389 13.25 -15.88 -21.07
CA ARG A 389 14.72 -15.82 -21.00
C ARG A 389 15.29 -17.14 -20.45
N LYS A 390 16.60 -17.38 -20.68
CA LYS A 390 17.30 -18.60 -20.22
C LYS A 390 17.18 -18.84 -18.70
N ASN A 391 17.07 -17.77 -17.93
CA ASN A 391 16.95 -17.78 -16.47
C ASN A 391 15.51 -17.54 -16.00
N GLU A 392 14.49 -17.92 -16.78
CA GLU A 392 13.09 -17.87 -16.36
C GLU A 392 12.90 -18.63 -15.05
N LYS A 393 12.22 -18.01 -14.09
CA LYS A 393 11.90 -18.61 -12.78
C LYS A 393 10.43 -18.43 -12.47
N LYS A 394 9.77 -19.53 -12.08
CA LYS A 394 8.38 -19.55 -11.60
C LYS A 394 8.38 -19.75 -10.10
N VAL A 395 7.66 -18.89 -9.38
CA VAL A 395 7.58 -18.94 -7.93
C VAL A 395 6.11 -18.85 -7.50
N LYS A 396 5.66 -19.83 -6.72
CA LYS A 396 4.33 -19.81 -6.12
C LYS A 396 4.41 -19.11 -4.77
N VAL A 397 3.65 -18.02 -4.59
CA VAL A 397 3.68 -17.18 -3.39
C VAL A 397 2.28 -16.88 -2.87
N GLU A 398 2.18 -16.56 -1.60
CA GLU A 398 0.97 -16.05 -0.97
C GLU A 398 1.10 -14.53 -0.80
N LEU A 399 0.27 -13.77 -1.50
CA LEU A 399 0.20 -12.31 -1.39
C LEU A 399 -0.58 -11.88 -0.15
N PHE A 400 -0.18 -10.79 0.48
CA PHE A 400 -0.83 -10.16 1.64
C PHE A 400 -1.08 -11.09 2.83
N PRO A 401 -0.10 -11.94 3.25
CA PRO A 401 -0.31 -12.91 4.32
C PRO A 401 -0.64 -12.27 5.67
N TRP A 402 -0.28 -11.00 5.91
CA TRP A 402 -0.63 -10.25 7.12
C TRP A 402 -2.11 -9.84 7.20
N GLU A 403 -2.87 -10.02 6.13
CA GLU A 403 -4.31 -9.77 6.11
C GLU A 403 -5.15 -10.99 6.52
N LYS A 404 -4.53 -12.12 6.86
CA LYS A 404 -5.23 -13.33 7.34
C LYS A 404 -5.88 -13.13 8.69
N LEU A 405 -6.99 -13.84 8.93
CA LEU A 405 -7.74 -13.89 10.18
C LEU A 405 -7.47 -15.18 10.98
N ASN A 406 -6.26 -15.67 10.91
CA ASN A 406 -5.87 -16.98 11.45
C ASN A 406 -5.58 -17.00 12.96
N TYR A 407 -5.67 -15.86 13.66
CA TYR A 407 -5.55 -15.75 15.11
C TYR A 407 -6.89 -15.42 15.81
N VAL A 408 -8.00 -15.31 15.08
CA VAL A 408 -9.30 -14.94 15.62
C VAL A 408 -9.76 -15.92 16.71
N ASP A 409 -9.69 -17.21 16.48
CA ASP A 409 -10.15 -18.23 17.45
C ASP A 409 -9.29 -18.26 18.70
N GLU A 410 -7.95 -18.12 18.56
CA GLU A 410 -7.04 -18.03 19.68
C GLU A 410 -7.29 -16.78 20.52
N LEU A 411 -7.49 -15.62 19.87
CA LEU A 411 -7.84 -14.38 20.54
C LEU A 411 -9.17 -14.48 21.26
N LYS A 412 -10.21 -15.04 20.64
CA LYS A 412 -11.50 -15.29 21.32
C LYS A 412 -11.33 -16.12 22.59
N LYS A 413 -10.56 -17.18 22.53
CA LYS A 413 -10.28 -18.04 23.70
C LYS A 413 -9.57 -17.28 24.82
N VAL A 414 -8.52 -16.51 24.48
CA VAL A 414 -7.71 -15.78 25.47
C VAL A 414 -8.45 -14.62 26.11
N PHE A 415 -9.29 -13.92 25.33
CA PHE A 415 -10.06 -12.76 25.78
C PHE A 415 -11.48 -13.11 26.24
N LYS A 416 -11.93 -14.35 26.03
CA LYS A 416 -13.26 -14.85 26.42
C LYS A 416 -14.42 -14.06 25.78
N VAL A 417 -14.32 -13.84 24.46
CA VAL A 417 -15.33 -13.15 23.64
C VAL A 417 -15.93 -14.09 22.57
#